data_3c38e63c46b7ad2487d71b51755fde79
#
_entry.id   3c38e63c46b7ad2487d71b51755fde79
#
_cell.length_a   1.000
_cell.length_b   1.000
_cell.length_c   1.000
_cell.angle_alpha   90.00
_cell.angle_beta   90.00
_cell.angle_gamma   90.00
#
_symmetry.space_group_name_H-M   'P 1'
#
loop_
_entity.id
_entity.type
_entity.pdbx_description
1 polymer ?
#
loop_
_entity_poly.entity_id
_entity_poly.type
_entity_poly.pdbx_seq_one_letter_code
_entity_poly.pdbx_strand_id
1 'polypeptide(L)'
;MSVKKPKVLFATFEAVPFVKTGGLGDVGGSLPAALNQAGAEARVVLPKFATIPQMYKDEMVHLTQFYVYLGWRCQYCGIEMLERDGVTWYFLDNEYYFGREYPYGFFDDGERIAFFAKAVCECIQYLDFMPDVLHCNDWHTALSPVFLREMYHCVKGYDNIK
;
A
#
# COMPACT_ATOMS: atom_id res chain seq x y z
N MET A 1 30.07 3.36 13.33
CA MET A 1 29.37 3.08 12.05
C MET A 1 27.90 3.29 12.29
N SER A 2 27.27 4.22 11.57
CA SER A 2 25.80 4.40 11.65
C SER A 2 25.15 3.15 11.05
N VAL A 3 24.41 2.39 11.85
CA VAL A 3 23.64 1.25 11.36
C VAL A 3 22.54 1.83 10.44
N LYS A 4 22.52 1.41 9.18
CA LYS A 4 21.47 1.82 8.23
C LYS A 4 20.14 1.36 8.78
N LYS A 5 19.18 2.28 8.93
CA LYS A 5 17.80 1.94 9.31
C LYS A 5 17.16 1.11 8.19
N PRO A 6 16.59 -0.07 8.49
CA PRO A 6 15.87 -0.83 7.48
C PRO A 6 14.61 -0.06 7.05
N LYS A 7 14.40 0.02 5.74
CA LYS A 7 13.22 0.65 5.13
C LYS A 7 12.17 -0.39 4.85
N VAL A 8 10.99 -0.23 5.41
CA VAL A 8 9.88 -1.18 5.29
C VAL A 8 8.69 -0.51 4.60
N LEU A 9 8.27 -1.01 3.46
CA LEU A 9 6.96 -0.68 2.89
C LEU A 9 5.95 -1.71 3.39
N PHE A 10 5.06 -1.26 4.25
CA PHE A 10 4.06 -2.08 4.91
C PHE A 10 2.77 -2.04 4.08
N ALA A 11 2.51 -3.08 3.29
CA ALA A 11 1.31 -3.20 2.47
C ALA A 11 0.19 -3.86 3.25
N THR A 12 -0.95 -3.21 3.35
CA THR A 12 -2.13 -3.71 4.06
C THR A 12 -3.41 -3.24 3.39
N PHE A 13 -4.49 -3.99 3.55
CA PHE A 13 -5.81 -3.59 3.04
C PHE A 13 -6.61 -2.78 4.06
N GLU A 14 -6.25 -2.90 5.33
CA GLU A 14 -6.91 -2.21 6.44
C GLU A 14 -5.88 -1.62 7.40
N ALA A 15 -6.19 -0.45 7.95
CA ALA A 15 -5.44 0.18 9.05
C ALA A 15 -6.33 1.19 9.78
N VAL A 16 -6.41 1.11 11.10
CA VAL A 16 -7.00 2.18 11.91
C VAL A 16 -6.11 3.42 11.83
N PRO A 17 -6.66 4.64 11.83
CA PRO A 17 -8.07 4.99 11.98
C PRO A 17 -8.86 5.07 10.65
N PHE A 18 -8.28 4.66 9.53
CA PHE A 18 -8.82 4.87 8.19
C PHE A 18 -9.90 3.87 7.81
N VAL A 19 -9.60 2.58 7.97
CA VAL A 19 -10.52 1.48 7.64
C VAL A 19 -10.25 0.28 8.53
N LYS A 20 -11.32 -0.34 9.05
CA LYS A 20 -11.24 -1.54 9.88
C LYS A 20 -12.51 -2.38 9.71
N THR A 21 -12.32 -3.65 9.42
CA THR A 21 -13.38 -4.66 9.47
C THR A 21 -13.04 -5.76 10.48
N GLY A 22 -11.76 -5.98 10.77
CA GLY A 22 -11.27 -7.01 11.68
C GLY A 22 -9.94 -6.65 12.35
N GLY A 23 -9.25 -7.68 12.85
CA GLY A 23 -7.97 -7.53 13.53
C GLY A 23 -6.83 -7.01 12.64
N LEU A 24 -6.95 -7.17 11.31
CA LEU A 24 -5.98 -6.63 10.36
C LEU A 24 -5.87 -5.11 10.48
N GLY A 25 -7.00 -4.42 10.67
CA GLY A 25 -7.02 -2.97 10.87
C GLY A 25 -6.24 -2.52 12.10
N ASP A 26 -6.29 -3.27 13.19
CA ASP A 26 -5.52 -2.98 14.41
C ASP A 26 -4.01 -3.17 14.19
N VAL A 27 -3.62 -4.25 13.52
CA VAL A 27 -2.21 -4.52 13.16
C VAL A 27 -1.70 -3.45 12.21
N GLY A 28 -2.46 -3.14 11.14
CA GLY A 28 -2.09 -2.12 10.16
C GLY A 28 -1.93 -0.73 10.78
N GLY A 29 -2.73 -0.40 11.79
CA GLY A 29 -2.67 0.88 12.48
C GLY A 29 -1.58 1.00 13.55
N SER A 30 -1.08 -0.11 14.10
CA SER A 30 -0.16 -0.07 15.25
C SER A 30 1.27 -0.51 14.92
N LEU A 31 1.43 -1.58 14.14
CA LEU A 31 2.75 -2.17 13.88
C LEU A 31 3.73 -1.22 13.15
N PRO A 32 3.33 -0.40 12.16
CA PRO A 32 4.25 0.52 11.50
C PRO A 32 4.89 1.53 12.47
N ALA A 33 4.10 2.10 13.38
CA ALA A 33 4.59 3.01 14.40
C ALA A 33 5.57 2.31 15.36
N ALA A 34 5.27 1.07 15.75
CA ALA A 34 6.15 0.27 16.61
C ALA A 34 7.49 -0.06 15.90
N LEU A 35 7.46 -0.36 14.60
CA LEU A 35 8.66 -0.56 13.79
C LEU A 35 9.53 0.71 13.74
N ASN A 36 8.90 1.90 13.59
CA ASN A 36 9.61 3.17 13.61
C ASN A 36 10.25 3.44 14.97
N GLN A 37 9.56 3.13 16.07
CA GLN A 37 10.11 3.21 17.43
C GLN A 37 11.27 2.24 17.65
N ALA A 38 11.22 1.07 17.03
CA ALA A 38 12.29 0.07 17.09
C ALA A 38 13.50 0.39 16.18
N GLY A 39 13.46 1.52 15.45
CA GLY A 39 14.58 2.01 14.65
C GLY A 39 14.54 1.68 13.17
N ALA A 40 13.43 1.16 12.65
CA ALA A 40 13.16 1.07 11.22
C ALA A 40 12.67 2.41 10.65
N GLU A 41 12.52 2.48 9.32
CA GLU A 41 11.73 3.49 8.63
C GLU A 41 10.59 2.76 7.92
N ALA A 42 9.45 2.62 8.60
CA ALA A 42 8.26 1.97 8.06
C ALA A 42 7.29 3.03 7.51
N ARG A 43 6.88 2.84 6.27
CA ARG A 43 5.79 3.59 5.60
C ARG A 43 4.71 2.61 5.19
N VAL A 44 3.48 3.05 5.13
CA VAL A 44 2.32 2.18 4.87
C VAL A 44 1.75 2.47 3.49
N VAL A 45 1.30 1.43 2.80
CA VAL A 45 0.52 1.55 1.58
C VAL A 45 -0.78 0.76 1.72
N LEU A 46 -1.90 1.42 1.42
CA LEU A 46 -3.26 0.84 1.51
C LEU A 46 -4.18 1.44 0.45
N PRO A 47 -5.34 0.80 0.15
CA PRO A 47 -6.31 1.36 -0.78
C PRO A 47 -6.96 2.62 -0.22
N LYS A 48 -7.25 3.60 -1.09
CA LYS A 48 -8.07 4.78 -0.76
C LYS A 48 -9.56 4.43 -0.87
N PHE A 49 -10.10 3.75 0.14
CA PHE A 49 -11.51 3.38 0.14
C PHE A 49 -12.45 4.59 0.27
N ALA A 50 -13.64 4.48 -0.33
CA ALA A 50 -14.70 5.48 -0.16
C ALA A 50 -15.11 5.65 1.30
N THR A 51 -15.01 4.59 2.10
CA THR A 51 -15.37 4.56 3.52
C THR A 51 -14.39 5.27 4.46
N ILE A 52 -13.21 5.66 3.98
CA ILE A 52 -12.28 6.48 4.78
C ILE A 52 -12.97 7.79 5.15
N PRO A 53 -12.96 8.19 6.46
CA PRO A 53 -13.58 9.44 6.89
C PRO A 53 -13.07 10.65 6.12
N GLN A 54 -13.98 11.56 5.75
CA GLN A 54 -13.66 12.72 4.90
C GLN A 54 -12.56 13.59 5.50
N MET A 55 -12.52 13.75 6.81
CA MET A 55 -11.49 14.52 7.51
C MET A 55 -10.06 14.07 7.17
N TYR A 56 -9.84 12.76 6.96
CA TYR A 56 -8.52 12.25 6.56
C TYR A 56 -8.26 12.47 5.07
N LYS A 57 -9.30 12.34 4.23
CA LYS A 57 -9.18 12.62 2.80
C LYS A 57 -8.81 14.07 2.52
N ASP A 58 -9.34 15.00 3.32
CA ASP A 58 -9.07 16.43 3.21
C ASP A 58 -7.62 16.81 3.57
N GLU A 59 -6.95 15.96 4.37
CA GLU A 59 -5.55 16.12 4.74
C GLU A 59 -4.59 15.45 3.74
N MET A 60 -5.09 14.61 2.83
CA MET A 60 -4.25 13.90 1.85
C MET A 60 -3.70 14.85 0.80
N VAL A 61 -2.44 14.64 0.44
CA VAL A 61 -1.76 15.37 -0.64
C VAL A 61 -1.55 14.43 -1.81
N HIS A 62 -2.04 14.82 -2.98
CA HIS A 62 -1.78 14.08 -4.22
C HIS A 62 -0.32 14.17 -4.61
N LEU A 63 0.37 13.02 -4.74
CA LEU A 63 1.77 12.96 -5.15
C LEU A 63 1.90 12.80 -6.66
N THR A 64 1.26 11.79 -7.21
CA THR A 64 1.36 11.42 -8.64
C THR A 64 0.31 10.37 -9.00
N GLN A 65 0.33 9.96 -10.27
CA GLN A 65 -0.53 8.90 -10.79
C GLN A 65 0.21 8.04 -11.80
N PHE A 66 -0.25 6.82 -11.97
CA PHE A 66 0.26 5.86 -12.95
C PHE A 66 -0.86 4.92 -13.42
N TYR A 67 -0.54 4.01 -14.31
CA TYR A 67 -1.49 3.00 -14.79
C TYR A 67 -1.03 1.59 -14.46
N VAL A 68 -1.95 0.78 -13.99
CA VAL A 68 -1.72 -0.64 -13.67
C VAL A 68 -2.33 -1.51 -14.76
N TYR A 69 -1.51 -2.35 -15.38
CA TYR A 69 -1.92 -3.29 -16.41
C TYR A 69 -2.13 -4.68 -15.80
N LEU A 70 -3.34 -5.23 -15.94
CA LEU A 70 -3.71 -6.58 -15.53
C LEU A 70 -4.40 -7.28 -16.70
N GLY A 71 -3.69 -8.14 -17.42
CA GLY A 71 -4.18 -8.74 -18.64
C GLY A 71 -4.57 -7.67 -19.65
N TRP A 72 -5.85 -7.63 -20.03
CA TRP A 72 -6.41 -6.61 -20.94
C TRP A 72 -6.83 -5.31 -20.24
N ARG A 73 -6.82 -5.28 -18.93
CA ARG A 73 -7.21 -4.09 -18.14
C ARG A 73 -6.04 -3.13 -18.05
N CYS A 74 -6.35 -1.85 -18.23
CA CYS A 74 -5.44 -0.74 -17.95
C CYS A 74 -6.20 0.23 -17.04
N GLN A 75 -5.82 0.30 -15.78
CA GLN A 75 -6.55 1.06 -14.77
C GLN A 75 -5.68 2.15 -14.16
N TYR A 76 -6.26 3.32 -13.99
CA TYR A 76 -5.67 4.44 -13.26
C TYR A 76 -5.34 4.04 -11.81
N CYS A 77 -4.25 4.58 -11.28
CA CYS A 77 -3.91 4.52 -9.87
C CYS A 77 -3.25 5.84 -9.44
N GLY A 78 -3.90 6.59 -8.58
CA GLY A 78 -3.31 7.75 -7.91
C GLY A 78 -2.55 7.33 -6.65
N ILE A 79 -1.59 8.14 -6.23
CA ILE A 79 -0.95 8.05 -4.91
C ILE A 79 -1.27 9.31 -4.14
N GLU A 80 -2.03 9.18 -3.07
CA GLU A 80 -2.24 10.20 -2.08
C GLU A 80 -1.37 9.92 -0.86
N MET A 81 -0.86 10.95 -0.21
CA MET A 81 0.01 10.83 0.96
C MET A 81 -0.57 11.58 2.15
N LEU A 82 -0.41 10.99 3.33
CA LEU A 82 -0.72 11.61 4.62
C LEU A 82 0.39 11.28 5.61
N GLU A 83 0.88 12.30 6.33
CA GLU A 83 1.77 12.13 7.47
C GLU A 83 0.93 12.17 8.76
N ARG A 84 0.94 11.07 9.52
CA ARG A 84 0.19 11.00 10.77
C ARG A 84 0.84 10.09 11.79
N ASP A 85 0.89 10.53 13.04
CA ASP A 85 1.42 9.77 14.19
C ASP A 85 2.84 9.22 13.95
N GLY A 86 3.68 9.99 13.22
CA GLY A 86 5.05 9.61 12.90
C GLY A 86 5.18 8.52 11.84
N VAL A 87 4.11 8.27 11.09
CA VAL A 87 4.06 7.30 9.98
C VAL A 87 3.64 8.02 8.70
N THR A 88 4.33 7.72 7.61
CA THR A 88 3.93 8.12 6.26
C THR A 88 2.97 7.08 5.69
N TRP A 89 1.79 7.53 5.29
CA TRP A 89 0.72 6.73 4.73
C TRP A 89 0.54 7.05 3.25
N TYR A 90 0.57 6.04 2.40
CA TYR A 90 0.26 6.15 0.98
C TYR A 90 -1.08 5.46 0.70
N PHE A 91 -1.98 6.18 0.07
CA PHE A 91 -3.30 5.68 -0.32
C PHE A 91 -3.32 5.51 -1.84
N LEU A 92 -3.56 4.29 -2.30
CA LEU A 92 -3.71 4.00 -3.72
C LEU A 92 -5.14 4.29 -4.15
N ASP A 93 -5.30 5.31 -4.98
CA ASP A 93 -6.59 5.83 -5.43
C ASP A 93 -7.02 5.18 -6.73
N ASN A 94 -8.15 4.48 -6.69
CA ASN A 94 -8.89 4.01 -7.85
C ASN A 94 -10.37 3.90 -7.47
N GLU A 95 -11.19 4.82 -7.97
CA GLU A 95 -12.61 4.87 -7.62
C GLU A 95 -13.38 3.63 -8.09
N TYR A 96 -13.02 3.07 -9.25
CA TYR A 96 -13.68 1.88 -9.80
C TYR A 96 -13.56 0.66 -8.86
N TYR A 97 -12.38 0.45 -8.26
CA TYR A 97 -12.14 -0.68 -7.36
C TYR A 97 -12.39 -0.36 -5.89
N PHE A 98 -12.13 0.87 -5.43
CA PHE A 98 -12.14 1.22 -4.00
C PHE A 98 -13.27 2.17 -3.61
N GLY A 99 -14.02 2.69 -4.57
CA GLY A 99 -15.20 3.52 -4.36
C GLY A 99 -16.44 2.71 -3.95
N ARG A 100 -16.29 1.76 -3.02
CA ARG A 100 -17.35 0.84 -2.60
C ARG A 100 -17.75 1.05 -1.13
N GLU A 101 -18.96 0.58 -0.76
CA GLU A 101 -19.49 0.68 0.61
C GLU A 101 -18.70 -0.14 1.63
N TYR A 102 -18.04 -1.21 1.19
CA TYR A 102 -17.23 -2.10 2.03
C TYR A 102 -15.87 -2.36 1.36
N PRO A 103 -14.83 -2.66 2.15
CA PRO A 103 -13.51 -2.98 1.61
C PRO A 103 -13.49 -4.22 0.72
N TYR A 104 -14.29 -5.24 1.03
CA TYR A 104 -14.40 -6.51 0.28
C TYR A 104 -15.78 -7.16 0.47
N GLY A 105 -16.03 -8.30 -0.17
CA GLY A 105 -17.31 -9.00 -0.17
C GLY A 105 -18.06 -8.84 -1.51
N PHE A 106 -17.37 -8.45 -2.57
CA PHE A 106 -17.92 -8.26 -3.91
C PHE A 106 -17.52 -9.37 -4.85
N PHE A 107 -18.31 -9.60 -5.89
CA PHE A 107 -18.05 -10.62 -6.91
C PHE A 107 -16.68 -10.45 -7.59
N ASP A 108 -16.21 -9.21 -7.74
CA ASP A 108 -14.97 -8.85 -8.40
C ASP A 108 -13.76 -8.67 -7.45
N ASP A 109 -13.86 -9.15 -6.20
CA ASP A 109 -12.78 -9.00 -5.21
C ASP A 109 -11.45 -9.58 -5.69
N GLY A 110 -11.47 -10.69 -6.44
CA GLY A 110 -10.26 -11.26 -7.01
C GLY A 110 -9.52 -10.27 -7.93
N GLU A 111 -10.24 -9.54 -8.80
CA GLU A 111 -9.66 -8.51 -9.67
C GLU A 111 -9.19 -7.30 -8.88
N ARG A 112 -9.98 -6.84 -7.92
CA ARG A 112 -9.69 -5.68 -7.06
C ARG A 112 -8.40 -5.90 -6.25
N ILE A 113 -8.27 -7.08 -5.68
CA ILE A 113 -7.12 -7.47 -4.86
C ILE A 113 -5.88 -7.70 -5.72
N ALA A 114 -6.03 -8.32 -6.90
CA ALA A 114 -4.93 -8.43 -7.84
C ALA A 114 -4.45 -7.04 -8.33
N PHE A 115 -5.38 -6.11 -8.58
CA PHE A 115 -5.04 -4.73 -8.89
C PHE A 115 -4.24 -4.08 -7.75
N PHE A 116 -4.73 -4.16 -6.51
CA PHE A 116 -4.04 -3.61 -5.35
C PHE A 116 -2.63 -4.19 -5.20
N ALA A 117 -2.52 -5.51 -5.21
CA ALA A 117 -1.24 -6.19 -5.04
C ALA A 117 -0.22 -5.79 -6.11
N LYS A 118 -0.65 -5.60 -7.36
CA LYS A 118 0.23 -5.12 -8.44
C LYS A 118 0.53 -3.63 -8.30
N ALA A 119 -0.47 -2.82 -7.95
CA ALA A 119 -0.31 -1.38 -7.73
C ALA A 119 0.69 -1.09 -6.60
N VAL A 120 0.73 -1.91 -5.55
CA VAL A 120 1.75 -1.85 -4.49
C VAL A 120 3.17 -2.01 -5.06
N CYS A 121 3.39 -2.96 -5.96
CA CYS A 121 4.70 -3.11 -6.60
C CYS A 121 5.00 -1.94 -7.54
N GLU A 122 4.04 -1.52 -8.34
CA GLU A 122 4.22 -0.43 -9.30
C GLU A 122 4.50 0.90 -8.60
N CYS A 123 3.81 1.22 -7.50
CA CYS A 123 3.91 2.51 -6.82
C CYS A 123 5.32 2.80 -6.29
N ILE A 124 6.12 1.78 -5.94
CA ILE A 124 7.48 1.94 -5.42
C ILE A 124 8.35 2.81 -6.35
N GLN A 125 8.16 2.72 -7.66
CA GLN A 125 8.91 3.50 -8.66
C GLN A 125 8.65 5.01 -8.57
N TYR A 126 7.51 5.39 -8.00
CA TYR A 126 7.05 6.77 -7.93
C TYR A 126 7.24 7.40 -6.54
N LEU A 127 7.70 6.58 -5.57
CA LEU A 127 8.02 7.06 -4.24
C LEU A 127 9.48 7.49 -4.15
N ASP A 128 9.79 8.49 -3.34
CA ASP A 128 11.16 8.81 -2.93
C ASP A 128 11.68 7.85 -1.83
N PHE A 129 11.15 6.62 -1.86
CA PHE A 129 11.35 5.60 -0.84
C PHE A 129 11.53 4.23 -1.49
N MET A 130 12.77 3.79 -1.64
CA MET A 130 13.07 2.42 -2.06
C MET A 130 13.14 1.54 -0.81
N PRO A 131 12.19 0.62 -0.60
CA PRO A 131 12.18 -0.25 0.58
C PRO A 131 13.26 -1.32 0.52
N ASP A 132 13.80 -1.70 1.68
CA ASP A 132 14.62 -2.89 1.84
C ASP A 132 13.72 -4.15 2.00
N VAL A 133 12.48 -3.94 2.51
CA VAL A 133 11.47 -5.00 2.75
C VAL A 133 10.09 -4.53 2.29
N LEU A 134 9.40 -5.37 1.52
CA LEU A 134 7.96 -5.27 1.27
C LEU A 134 7.23 -6.21 2.23
N HIS A 135 6.66 -5.64 3.30
CA HIS A 135 5.92 -6.42 4.30
C HIS A 135 4.45 -6.56 3.87
N CYS A 136 4.10 -7.73 3.40
CA CYS A 136 2.75 -8.05 2.90
C CYS A 136 1.88 -8.61 4.02
N ASN A 137 0.69 -8.03 4.22
CA ASN A 137 -0.23 -8.43 5.27
C ASN A 137 -1.49 -9.04 4.71
N ASP A 138 -1.75 -10.28 5.14
CA ASP A 138 -2.95 -11.02 4.84
C ASP A 138 -3.11 -11.34 3.32
N TRP A 139 -4.16 -12.07 2.97
CA TRP A 139 -4.44 -12.58 1.62
C TRP A 139 -4.59 -11.49 0.55
N HIS A 140 -4.99 -10.28 0.94
CA HIS A 140 -5.13 -9.13 0.05
C HIS A 140 -3.80 -8.69 -0.59
N THR A 141 -2.68 -8.99 0.03
CA THR A 141 -1.35 -8.64 -0.47
C THR A 141 -0.57 -9.85 -0.98
N ALA A 142 -1.16 -11.06 -0.94
CA ALA A 142 -0.47 -12.32 -1.23
C ALA A 142 0.13 -12.40 -2.65
N LEU A 143 -0.45 -11.69 -3.62
CA LEU A 143 0.07 -11.62 -4.98
C LEU A 143 1.23 -10.63 -5.15
N SER A 144 1.44 -9.70 -4.21
CA SER A 144 2.53 -8.71 -4.32
C SER A 144 3.92 -9.35 -4.40
N PRO A 145 4.27 -10.35 -3.55
CA PRO A 145 5.56 -11.04 -3.68
C PRO A 145 5.74 -11.75 -5.03
N VAL A 146 4.65 -12.31 -5.58
CA VAL A 146 4.68 -12.96 -6.89
C VAL A 146 4.95 -11.93 -7.99
N PHE A 147 4.19 -10.84 -8.02
CA PHE A 147 4.43 -9.76 -8.99
C PHE A 147 5.84 -9.18 -8.85
N LEU A 148 6.29 -8.92 -7.62
CA LEU A 148 7.62 -8.37 -7.35
C LEU A 148 8.72 -9.24 -7.97
N ARG A 149 8.63 -10.56 -7.86
CA ARG A 149 9.64 -11.49 -8.35
C ARG A 149 9.54 -11.78 -9.84
N GLU A 150 8.32 -11.92 -10.37
CA GLU A 150 8.11 -12.36 -11.75
C GLU A 150 8.05 -11.19 -12.74
N MET A 151 7.56 -10.01 -12.31
CA MET A 151 7.28 -8.91 -13.24
C MET A 151 8.21 -7.70 -13.04
N TYR A 152 8.79 -7.52 -11.85
CA TYR A 152 9.60 -6.34 -11.51
C TYR A 152 11.07 -6.65 -11.26
N HIS A 153 11.53 -7.90 -11.46
CA HIS A 153 12.92 -8.30 -11.25
C HIS A 153 13.93 -7.50 -12.11
N CYS A 154 13.51 -7.01 -13.27
CA CYS A 154 14.37 -6.18 -14.13
C CYS A 154 14.35 -4.69 -13.78
N VAL A 155 13.51 -4.26 -12.82
CA VAL A 155 13.44 -2.86 -12.40
C VAL A 155 14.57 -2.57 -11.41
N LYS A 156 15.32 -1.51 -11.67
CA LYS A 156 16.49 -1.14 -10.86
C LYS A 156 16.13 -0.98 -9.38
N GLY A 157 16.79 -1.73 -8.52
CA GLY A 157 16.63 -1.69 -7.07
C GLY A 157 15.64 -2.72 -6.51
N TYR A 158 14.76 -3.27 -7.35
CA TYR A 158 13.75 -4.25 -6.90
C TYR A 158 14.34 -5.59 -6.49
N ASP A 159 15.45 -6.01 -7.09
CA ASP A 159 16.15 -7.27 -6.75
C ASP A 159 16.58 -7.33 -5.28
N ASN A 160 16.77 -6.17 -4.63
CA ASN A 160 17.18 -6.07 -3.24
C ASN A 160 16.02 -6.07 -2.24
N ILE A 161 14.79 -5.89 -2.71
CA ILE A 161 13.59 -5.89 -1.85
C ILE A 161 13.31 -7.32 -1.38
N LYS A 162 13.18 -7.51 -0.08
CA LYS A 162 12.88 -8.79 0.57
C LYS A 162 11.41 -8.88 0.94
#